data_bb3e7d6a6b68e6ccc8bbeebe0794a9ea
#
_entry.id   bb3e7d6a6b68e6ccc8bbeebe0794a9ea
#
_cell.length_a   1.000
_cell.length_b   1.000
_cell.length_c   1.000
_cell.angle_alpha   90.00
_cell.angle_beta   90.00
_cell.angle_gamma   90.00
#
_symmetry.space_group_name_H-M   'P 1'
#
loop_
_entity.id
_entity.type
_entity.pdbx_description
1 polymer ?
#
loop_
_entity_poly.entity_id
_entity_poly.type
_entity_poly.pdbx_seq_one_letter_code
_entity_poly.pdbx_strand_id
1 'polypeptide(L)'
;GKIFNRMADTIEHAILEKDRYAKRLEHFNLDLERLVQQRTQELAIAHQEILMLNQRLEAENCRLVAELDVACQLQQMLMPKPVELEQIPQLDIAVFTEPATEVGGDYYDIFTEGDRVKIAIGDVTGHGLKSGVLVIMVQTAIRTLLANGTLDTTQLFNALNRAIYENIQRMNSHRHLTLLLAEYSDRKLHLSGQHEDVIIVRKGGKIERIDTIDLGFPIGLAPNIHEFVSELTIDLNFGDTVIFYTDGITEAENTAGTLYGIDRFCQVLSQHWDKTACEIKAAVTEDVYEHIGTQIIHDDMTLLVLKV
;
A
#
# COMPACT_ATOMS: atom_id res chain seq x y z
N GLY A 1 6.57 -70.04 -70.69
CA GLY A 1 7.12 -68.75 -71.18
C GLY A 1 6.34 -67.52 -70.66
N LYS A 2 4.95 -67.41 -70.90
CA LYS A 2 4.19 -66.13 -70.66
C LYS A 2 4.07 -65.74 -69.19
N ILE A 3 3.99 -66.68 -68.20
CA ILE A 3 3.84 -66.40 -66.78
C ILE A 3 5.18 -65.95 -66.22
N PHE A 4 6.29 -66.49 -66.66
CA PHE A 4 7.61 -66.11 -66.18
C PHE A 4 7.99 -64.67 -66.61
N ASN A 5 7.69 -64.28 -67.83
CA ASN A 5 7.90 -62.93 -68.31
C ASN A 5 7.03 -61.90 -67.54
N ARG A 6 5.80 -62.20 -67.24
CA ARG A 6 4.95 -61.32 -66.41
C ARG A 6 5.46 -61.17 -64.98
N MET A 7 5.98 -62.24 -64.35
CA MET A 7 6.60 -62.13 -63.04
C MET A 7 7.88 -61.31 -63.07
N ALA A 8 8.72 -61.45 -64.14
CA ALA A 8 9.93 -60.66 -64.31
C ALA A 8 9.58 -59.13 -64.43
N ASP A 9 8.65 -58.79 -65.29
CA ASP A 9 8.16 -57.40 -65.47
C ASP A 9 7.60 -56.79 -64.17
N THR A 10 6.87 -57.60 -63.37
CA THR A 10 6.31 -57.12 -62.08
C THR A 10 7.44 -56.90 -61.07
N ILE A 11 8.45 -57.75 -61.02
CA ILE A 11 9.58 -57.61 -60.11
C ILE A 11 10.44 -56.40 -60.52
N GLU A 12 10.68 -56.21 -61.84
CA GLU A 12 11.42 -55.07 -62.34
C GLU A 12 10.73 -53.74 -62.01
N HIS A 13 9.40 -53.68 -62.20
CA HIS A 13 8.60 -52.51 -61.86
C HIS A 13 8.65 -52.23 -60.33
N ALA A 14 8.55 -53.26 -59.47
CA ALA A 14 8.63 -53.12 -58.03
C ALA A 14 10.03 -52.66 -57.55
N ILE A 15 11.10 -53.11 -58.23
CA ILE A 15 12.48 -52.65 -57.94
C ILE A 15 12.63 -51.17 -58.33
N LEU A 16 12.13 -50.74 -59.48
CA LEU A 16 12.16 -49.34 -59.90
C LEU A 16 11.36 -48.42 -58.99
N GLU A 17 10.19 -48.88 -58.55
CA GLU A 17 9.44 -48.12 -57.56
C GLU A 17 10.17 -47.99 -56.21
N LYS A 18 10.70 -49.07 -55.72
CA LYS A 18 11.50 -49.12 -54.50
C LYS A 18 12.68 -48.13 -54.58
N ASP A 19 13.40 -48.10 -55.68
CA ASP A 19 14.53 -47.17 -55.90
C ASP A 19 14.07 -45.70 -55.96
N ARG A 20 12.87 -45.42 -56.53
CA ARG A 20 12.29 -44.09 -56.52
C ARG A 20 11.92 -43.66 -55.08
N TYR A 21 11.33 -44.56 -54.32
CA TYR A 21 11.01 -44.28 -52.91
C TYR A 21 12.25 -44.06 -52.07
N ALA A 22 13.31 -44.90 -52.23
CA ALA A 22 14.57 -44.73 -51.52
C ALA A 22 15.22 -43.38 -51.77
N LYS A 23 15.28 -42.95 -53.04
CA LYS A 23 15.83 -41.61 -53.42
C LYS A 23 14.99 -40.45 -52.88
N ARG A 24 13.64 -40.58 -52.82
CA ARG A 24 12.78 -39.58 -52.23
C ARG A 24 13.01 -39.49 -50.71
N LEU A 25 13.13 -40.63 -50.03
CA LEU A 25 13.39 -40.71 -48.58
C LEU A 25 14.73 -40.08 -48.23
N GLU A 26 15.77 -40.38 -49.01
CA GLU A 26 17.11 -39.81 -48.85
C GLU A 26 17.09 -38.26 -48.99
N HIS A 27 16.39 -37.75 -50.05
CA HIS A 27 16.24 -36.30 -50.22
C HIS A 27 15.45 -35.63 -49.09
N PHE A 28 14.38 -36.26 -48.64
CA PHE A 28 13.59 -35.82 -47.52
C PHE A 28 14.39 -35.78 -46.21
N ASN A 29 15.21 -36.81 -45.95
CA ASN A 29 16.08 -36.83 -44.80
C ASN A 29 17.14 -35.68 -44.82
N LEU A 30 17.72 -35.41 -45.95
CA LEU A 30 18.67 -34.29 -46.11
C LEU A 30 18.01 -32.94 -45.89
N ASP A 31 16.77 -32.76 -46.38
CA ASP A 31 16.02 -31.52 -46.14
C ASP A 31 15.62 -31.37 -44.69
N LEU A 32 15.25 -32.47 -44.02
CA LEU A 32 14.90 -32.51 -42.57
C LEU A 32 16.13 -32.17 -41.72
N GLU A 33 17.30 -32.75 -42.04
CA GLU A 33 18.54 -32.47 -41.33
C GLU A 33 18.93 -30.98 -41.44
N ARG A 34 18.78 -30.38 -42.65
CA ARG A 34 19.01 -28.95 -42.85
C ARG A 34 18.07 -28.08 -42.02
N LEU A 35 16.76 -28.45 -42.03
CA LEU A 35 15.76 -27.70 -41.26
C LEU A 35 16.02 -27.79 -39.75
N VAL A 36 16.36 -29.00 -39.27
CA VAL A 36 16.70 -29.20 -37.84
C VAL A 36 17.92 -28.37 -37.45
N GLN A 37 18.98 -28.39 -38.30
CA GLN A 37 20.17 -27.61 -38.04
C GLN A 37 19.89 -26.10 -38.01
N GLN A 38 19.12 -25.60 -38.96
CA GLN A 38 18.72 -24.20 -39.00
C GLN A 38 17.92 -23.81 -37.75
N ARG A 39 16.90 -24.60 -37.36
CA ARG A 39 16.09 -24.34 -36.20
C ARG A 39 16.85 -24.41 -34.88
N THR A 40 17.81 -25.33 -34.79
CA THR A 40 18.69 -25.44 -33.64
C THR A 40 19.55 -24.20 -33.48
N GLN A 41 20.05 -23.65 -34.60
CA GLN A 41 20.84 -22.44 -34.60
C GLN A 41 20.04 -21.18 -34.25
N GLU A 42 18.83 -21.05 -34.82
CA GLU A 42 17.86 -19.98 -34.46
C GLU A 42 17.51 -20.04 -32.97
N LEU A 43 17.23 -21.23 -32.45
CA LEU A 43 16.91 -21.44 -31.04
C LEU A 43 18.08 -21.07 -30.11
N ALA A 44 19.33 -21.42 -30.50
CA ALA A 44 20.51 -21.08 -29.72
C ALA A 44 20.73 -19.56 -29.64
N ILE A 45 20.50 -18.83 -30.73
CA ILE A 45 20.59 -17.36 -30.76
C ILE A 45 19.48 -16.75 -29.87
N ALA A 46 18.25 -17.18 -30.04
CA ALA A 46 17.12 -16.66 -29.23
C ALA A 46 17.33 -16.94 -27.72
N HIS A 47 17.85 -18.13 -27.39
CA HIS A 47 18.16 -18.46 -26.00
C HIS A 47 19.24 -17.55 -25.41
N GLN A 48 20.27 -17.22 -26.19
CA GLN A 48 21.32 -16.32 -25.74
C GLN A 48 20.83 -14.89 -25.56
N GLU A 49 19.93 -14.42 -26.44
CA GLU A 49 19.26 -13.11 -26.28
C GLU A 49 18.40 -13.05 -25.01
N ILE A 50 17.62 -14.10 -24.75
CA ILE A 50 16.81 -14.20 -23.53
C ILE A 50 17.70 -14.15 -22.27
N LEU A 51 18.81 -14.85 -22.26
CA LEU A 51 19.74 -14.81 -21.12
C LEU A 51 20.31 -13.43 -20.87
N MET A 52 20.71 -12.72 -21.93
CA MET A 52 21.22 -11.35 -21.81
C MET A 52 20.15 -10.38 -21.34
N LEU A 53 18.90 -10.51 -21.84
CA LEU A 53 17.78 -9.68 -21.41
C LEU A 53 17.43 -9.93 -19.95
N ASN A 54 17.41 -11.19 -19.50
CA ASN A 54 17.16 -11.53 -18.09
C ASN A 54 18.23 -10.94 -17.16
N GLN A 55 19.50 -11.06 -17.51
CA GLN A 55 20.58 -10.47 -16.71
C GLN A 55 20.48 -8.94 -16.62
N ARG A 56 20.11 -8.29 -17.74
CA ARG A 56 19.89 -6.84 -17.75
C ARG A 56 18.69 -6.45 -16.90
N LEU A 57 17.58 -7.21 -16.97
CA LEU A 57 16.37 -6.98 -16.20
C LEU A 57 16.63 -7.16 -14.69
N GLU A 58 17.38 -8.19 -14.31
CA GLU A 58 17.79 -8.42 -12.92
C GLU A 58 18.63 -7.26 -12.36
N ALA A 59 19.62 -6.78 -13.15
CA ALA A 59 20.45 -5.65 -12.75
C ALA A 59 19.65 -4.36 -12.59
N GLU A 60 18.69 -4.10 -13.49
CA GLU A 60 17.82 -2.94 -13.44
C GLU A 60 16.84 -3.01 -12.27
N ASN A 61 16.27 -4.20 -12.00
CA ASN A 61 15.43 -4.43 -10.83
C ASN A 61 16.18 -4.21 -9.51
N CYS A 62 17.40 -4.75 -9.38
CA CYS A 62 18.23 -4.52 -8.19
C CYS A 62 18.50 -3.02 -7.96
N ARG A 63 18.74 -2.27 -9.03
CA ARG A 63 18.95 -0.84 -8.94
C ARG A 63 17.70 -0.11 -8.49
N LEU A 64 16.53 -0.43 -9.07
CA LEU A 64 15.25 0.19 -8.71
C LEU A 64 14.86 -0.10 -7.25
N VAL A 65 15.06 -1.34 -6.79
CA VAL A 65 14.84 -1.71 -5.38
C VAL A 65 15.73 -0.89 -4.46
N ALA A 66 17.00 -0.70 -4.79
CA ALA A 66 17.89 0.12 -3.98
C ALA A 66 17.50 1.61 -3.95
N GLU A 67 16.99 2.16 -5.06
CA GLU A 67 16.48 3.54 -5.12
C GLU A 67 15.21 3.69 -4.27
N LEU A 68 14.31 2.70 -4.28
CA LEU A 68 13.10 2.67 -3.44
C LEU A 68 13.43 2.52 -1.94
N ASP A 69 14.42 1.70 -1.59
CA ASP A 69 14.88 1.53 -0.20
C ASP A 69 15.35 2.87 0.40
N VAL A 70 16.08 3.67 -0.37
CA VAL A 70 16.48 5.01 0.07
C VAL A 70 15.26 5.90 0.34
N ALA A 71 14.24 5.86 -0.52
CA ALA A 71 13.01 6.64 -0.32
C ALA A 71 12.24 6.20 0.92
N CYS A 72 12.16 4.89 1.17
CA CYS A 72 11.58 4.30 2.38
C CYS A 72 12.33 4.78 3.64
N GLN A 73 13.66 4.70 3.64
CA GLN A 73 14.47 5.16 4.76
C GLN A 73 14.26 6.66 5.05
N LEU A 74 14.18 7.49 4.02
CA LEU A 74 13.90 8.92 4.18
C LEU A 74 12.53 9.15 4.81
N GLN A 75 11.50 8.42 4.39
CA GLN A 75 10.15 8.52 4.97
C GLN A 75 10.17 8.09 6.45
N GLN A 76 10.80 6.95 6.78
CA GLN A 76 10.91 6.44 8.14
C GLN A 76 11.71 7.37 9.07
N MET A 77 12.70 8.10 8.55
CA MET A 77 13.47 9.08 9.32
C MET A 77 12.61 10.25 9.78
N LEU A 78 11.55 10.56 9.08
CA LEU A 78 10.65 11.68 9.34
C LEU A 78 9.46 11.28 10.24
N MET A 79 9.15 9.98 10.36
CA MET A 79 8.07 9.51 11.23
C MET A 79 8.41 9.70 12.71
N PRO A 80 7.40 9.90 13.59
CA PRO A 80 7.60 10.01 15.03
C PRO A 80 8.32 8.77 15.58
N LYS A 81 9.31 9.00 16.43
CA LYS A 81 10.08 7.92 17.04
C LYS A 81 9.40 7.45 18.33
N PRO A 82 9.50 6.17 18.70
CA PRO A 82 8.92 5.65 19.95
C PRO A 82 9.30 6.47 21.19
N VAL A 83 10.55 6.96 21.26
CA VAL A 83 11.03 7.80 22.36
C VAL A 83 10.28 9.14 22.46
N GLU A 84 9.80 9.69 21.34
CA GLU A 84 9.01 10.93 21.33
C GLU A 84 7.62 10.69 21.91
N LEU A 85 7.04 9.52 21.66
CA LEU A 85 5.73 9.12 22.19
C LEU A 85 5.75 8.88 23.69
N GLU A 86 6.83 8.28 24.21
CA GLU A 86 7.03 8.03 25.63
C GLU A 86 7.16 9.34 26.46
N GLN A 87 7.47 10.45 25.81
CA GLN A 87 7.61 11.77 26.45
C GLN A 87 6.27 12.49 26.65
N ILE A 88 5.14 11.87 26.32
CA ILE A 88 3.78 12.43 26.44
C ILE A 88 3.12 11.84 27.70
N PRO A 89 3.26 12.44 28.88
CA PRO A 89 2.83 11.83 30.13
C PRO A 89 1.32 11.81 30.34
N GLN A 90 0.57 12.56 29.52
CA GLN A 90 -0.88 12.68 29.63
C GLN A 90 -1.65 11.54 28.97
N LEU A 91 -0.99 10.78 28.09
CA LEU A 91 -1.62 9.72 27.29
C LEU A 91 -0.70 8.50 27.23
N ASP A 92 -1.30 7.31 27.32
CA ASP A 92 -0.63 6.08 26.94
C ASP A 92 -0.86 5.88 25.42
N ILE A 93 0.23 5.95 24.64
CA ILE A 93 0.15 5.97 23.17
C ILE A 93 0.89 4.78 22.59
N ALA A 94 0.24 4.08 21.67
CA ALA A 94 0.87 3.05 20.87
C ALA A 94 0.55 3.24 19.39
N VAL A 95 1.53 3.01 18.54
CA VAL A 95 1.41 3.14 17.08
C VAL A 95 1.85 1.84 16.42
N PHE A 96 1.14 1.46 15.37
CA PHE A 96 1.52 0.45 14.41
C PHE A 96 1.40 1.04 13.01
N THR A 97 2.36 0.77 12.16
CA THR A 97 2.32 1.07 10.73
C THR A 97 3.04 -0.02 9.96
N GLU A 98 2.42 -0.46 8.88
CA GLU A 98 2.94 -1.46 7.95
C GLU A 98 2.61 -1.03 6.54
N PRO A 99 3.60 -0.64 5.73
CA PRO A 99 3.35 -0.29 4.34
C PRO A 99 3.13 -1.54 3.48
N ALA A 100 2.20 -1.46 2.52
CA ALA A 100 1.93 -2.54 1.55
C ALA A 100 3.07 -2.71 0.53
N THR A 101 3.80 -1.64 0.26
CA THR A 101 4.97 -1.59 -0.63
C THR A 101 6.14 -0.95 0.09
N GLU A 102 7.28 -0.78 -0.61
CA GLU A 102 8.48 -0.18 -0.02
C GLU A 102 8.24 1.23 0.52
N VAL A 103 7.31 2.00 -0.07
CA VAL A 103 7.00 3.38 0.34
C VAL A 103 5.49 3.53 0.52
N GLY A 104 5.04 3.83 1.73
CA GLY A 104 3.63 3.97 2.07
C GLY A 104 3.02 5.32 1.69
N GLY A 105 1.68 5.33 1.47
CA GLY A 105 0.83 6.51 1.34
C GLY A 105 0.27 7.00 2.67
N ASP A 106 0.30 6.17 3.69
CA ASP A 106 -0.16 6.52 5.02
C ASP A 106 0.71 7.59 5.67
N TYR A 107 0.05 8.52 6.32
CA TYR A 107 0.66 9.58 7.10
C TYR A 107 0.11 9.58 8.52
N TYR A 108 1.01 9.63 9.49
CA TYR A 108 0.67 10.03 10.86
C TYR A 108 1.77 10.89 11.46
N ASP A 109 1.40 11.75 12.39
CA ASP A 109 2.35 12.53 13.16
C ASP A 109 1.76 12.90 14.54
N ILE A 110 2.62 13.11 15.52
CA ILE A 110 2.24 13.51 16.87
C ILE A 110 3.13 14.66 17.31
N PHE A 111 2.50 15.72 17.79
CA PHE A 111 3.17 16.95 18.21
C PHE A 111 2.75 17.30 19.64
N THR A 112 3.65 17.84 20.40
CA THR A 112 3.36 18.39 21.72
C THR A 112 3.61 19.89 21.74
N GLU A 113 2.66 20.65 22.25
CA GLU A 113 2.75 22.09 22.46
C GLU A 113 2.29 22.43 23.88
N GLY A 114 3.21 22.49 24.82
CA GLY A 114 2.88 22.57 26.24
C GLY A 114 2.12 21.33 26.70
N ASP A 115 0.90 21.54 27.24
CA ASP A 115 0.02 20.45 27.70
C ASP A 115 -0.92 19.92 26.58
N ARG A 116 -0.79 20.42 25.36
CA ARG A 116 -1.60 19.97 24.22
C ARG A 116 -0.88 18.91 23.41
N VAL A 117 -1.60 17.90 23.03
CA VAL A 117 -1.14 16.84 22.12
C VAL A 117 -1.91 16.94 20.83
N LYS A 118 -1.22 17.21 19.73
CA LYS A 118 -1.81 17.28 18.39
C LYS A 118 -1.43 16.02 17.62
N ILE A 119 -2.40 15.42 16.99
CA ILE A 119 -2.29 14.20 16.22
C ILE A 119 -2.73 14.51 14.80
N ALA A 120 -1.98 14.06 13.83
CA ALA A 120 -2.36 14.08 12.42
C ALA A 120 -2.37 12.63 11.91
N ILE A 121 -3.41 12.26 11.17
CA ILE A 121 -3.49 11.00 10.43
C ILE A 121 -4.14 11.25 9.08
N GLY A 122 -3.70 10.53 8.07
CA GLY A 122 -4.24 10.64 6.73
C GLY A 122 -3.71 9.55 5.82
N ASP A 123 -4.35 9.40 4.68
CA ASP A 123 -3.93 8.49 3.63
C ASP A 123 -3.94 9.18 2.26
N VAL A 124 -2.89 8.94 1.48
CA VAL A 124 -2.73 9.43 0.10
C VAL A 124 -3.22 8.37 -0.87
N THR A 125 -4.19 8.70 -1.70
CA THR A 125 -4.74 7.78 -2.71
C THR A 125 -3.66 7.03 -3.49
N GLY A 126 -3.65 5.69 -3.37
CA GLY A 126 -2.72 4.75 -3.99
C GLY A 126 -1.34 4.78 -3.33
N HIS A 127 -0.53 3.80 -3.60
CA HIS A 127 0.74 3.51 -2.93
C HIS A 127 1.99 3.85 -3.78
N GLY A 128 3.17 3.70 -3.20
CA GLY A 128 4.47 3.82 -3.83
C GLY A 128 5.07 5.23 -3.81
N LEU A 129 6.18 5.43 -4.49
CA LEU A 129 7.04 6.62 -4.38
C LEU A 129 6.29 7.96 -4.48
N LYS A 130 5.30 8.07 -5.39
CA LYS A 130 4.55 9.33 -5.56
C LYS A 130 3.69 9.66 -4.34
N SER A 131 3.10 8.66 -3.68
CA SER A 131 2.35 8.85 -2.44
C SER A 131 3.29 9.25 -1.32
N GLY A 132 4.42 8.54 -1.16
CA GLY A 132 5.41 8.89 -0.14
C GLY A 132 6.00 10.30 -0.27
N VAL A 133 6.19 10.79 -1.50
CA VAL A 133 6.61 12.19 -1.72
C VAL A 133 5.53 13.16 -1.22
N LEU A 134 4.25 12.89 -1.47
CA LEU A 134 3.15 13.70 -0.95
C LEU A 134 3.08 13.65 0.58
N VAL A 135 3.28 12.48 1.19
CA VAL A 135 3.36 12.33 2.66
C VAL A 135 4.44 13.25 3.23
N ILE A 136 5.64 13.25 2.66
CA ILE A 136 6.75 14.12 3.11
C ILE A 136 6.39 15.61 2.96
N MET A 137 5.74 16.00 1.85
CA MET A 137 5.29 17.37 1.63
C MET A 137 4.24 17.79 2.67
N VAL A 138 3.26 16.93 2.94
CA VAL A 138 2.18 17.16 3.93
C VAL A 138 2.78 17.30 5.32
N GLN A 139 3.63 16.36 5.73
CA GLN A 139 4.29 16.40 7.02
C GLN A 139 5.07 17.69 7.22
N THR A 140 5.91 18.06 6.27
CA THR A 140 6.73 19.29 6.34
C THR A 140 5.83 20.52 6.41
N ALA A 141 4.76 20.56 5.62
CA ALA A 141 3.82 21.70 5.62
C ALA A 141 3.07 21.80 6.96
N ILE A 142 2.54 20.70 7.49
CA ILE A 142 1.83 20.68 8.79
C ILE A 142 2.79 21.13 9.90
N ARG A 143 3.98 20.55 9.99
CA ARG A 143 4.98 20.95 11.01
C ARG A 143 5.33 22.43 10.93
N THR A 144 5.48 22.97 9.72
CA THR A 144 5.77 24.40 9.51
C THR A 144 4.60 25.28 9.93
N LEU A 145 3.38 24.91 9.59
CA LEU A 145 2.17 25.66 9.93
C LEU A 145 1.91 25.64 11.45
N LEU A 146 2.08 24.48 12.10
CA LEU A 146 1.91 24.34 13.54
C LEU A 146 3.00 25.09 14.33
N ALA A 147 4.25 25.06 13.87
CA ALA A 147 5.34 25.79 14.51
C ALA A 147 5.14 27.30 14.51
N ASN A 148 4.35 27.84 13.58
CA ASN A 148 4.01 29.25 13.51
C ASN A 148 2.98 29.71 14.58
N GLY A 149 2.17 28.79 15.10
CA GLY A 149 1.31 28.96 16.30
C GLY A 149 0.16 29.98 16.21
N THR A 150 -0.08 30.60 15.03
CA THR A 150 -1.00 31.74 14.90
C THR A 150 -2.24 31.45 14.06
N LEU A 151 -2.32 30.28 13.45
CA LEU A 151 -3.41 29.93 12.54
C LEU A 151 -4.54 29.21 13.28
N ASP A 152 -5.78 29.60 13.00
CA ASP A 152 -6.93 28.76 13.32
C ASP A 152 -6.95 27.50 12.40
N THR A 153 -7.74 26.51 12.78
CA THR A 153 -7.81 25.23 12.06
C THR A 153 -8.20 25.42 10.60
N THR A 154 -9.16 26.28 10.31
CA THR A 154 -9.61 26.55 8.94
C THR A 154 -8.51 27.20 8.10
N GLN A 155 -7.77 28.14 8.67
CA GLN A 155 -6.63 28.77 8.00
C GLN A 155 -5.50 27.76 7.73
N LEU A 156 -5.25 26.87 8.69
CA LEU A 156 -4.25 25.81 8.55
C LEU A 156 -4.61 24.87 7.39
N PHE A 157 -5.84 24.34 7.36
CA PHE A 157 -6.29 23.46 6.28
C PHE A 157 -6.27 24.15 4.91
N ASN A 158 -6.66 25.42 4.84
CA ASN A 158 -6.62 26.17 3.58
C ASN A 158 -5.19 26.41 3.08
N ALA A 159 -4.28 26.79 3.97
CA ALA A 159 -2.88 27.00 3.62
C ALA A 159 -2.23 25.68 3.15
N LEU A 160 -2.48 24.59 3.88
CA LEU A 160 -2.02 23.26 3.53
C LEU A 160 -2.57 22.81 2.17
N ASN A 161 -3.90 22.90 2.00
CA ASN A 161 -4.55 22.47 0.76
C ASN A 161 -4.00 23.23 -0.45
N ARG A 162 -3.86 24.56 -0.35
CA ARG A 162 -3.32 25.36 -1.46
C ARG A 162 -1.91 24.91 -1.84
N ALA A 163 -1.03 24.71 -0.86
CA ALA A 163 0.34 24.29 -1.11
C ALA A 163 0.39 22.89 -1.76
N ILE A 164 -0.40 21.95 -1.26
CA ILE A 164 -0.45 20.57 -1.77
C ILE A 164 -1.11 20.53 -3.14
N TYR A 165 -2.25 21.21 -3.33
CA TYR A 165 -2.95 21.28 -4.62
C TYR A 165 -2.04 21.79 -5.74
N GLU A 166 -1.32 22.90 -5.52
CA GLU A 166 -0.40 23.47 -6.49
C GLU A 166 0.73 22.49 -6.85
N ASN A 167 1.26 21.74 -5.88
CA ASN A 167 2.29 20.74 -6.11
C ASN A 167 1.76 19.52 -6.87
N ILE A 168 0.57 19.05 -6.56
CA ILE A 168 -0.11 17.97 -7.29
C ILE A 168 -0.28 18.36 -8.77
N GLN A 169 -0.70 19.58 -9.06
CA GLN A 169 -0.84 20.09 -10.44
C GLN A 169 0.52 20.12 -11.16
N ARG A 170 1.59 20.58 -10.51
CA ARG A 170 2.96 20.57 -11.08
C ARG A 170 3.48 19.18 -11.36
N MET A 171 3.12 18.20 -10.53
CA MET A 171 3.49 16.79 -10.68
C MET A 171 2.68 16.05 -11.75
N ASN A 172 1.67 16.71 -12.38
CA ASN A 172 0.66 16.05 -13.23
C ASN A 172 0.08 14.81 -12.54
N SER A 173 -0.23 14.92 -11.25
CA SER A 173 -0.79 13.84 -10.45
C SER A 173 -2.29 14.10 -10.23
N HIS A 174 -3.04 13.03 -10.02
CA HIS A 174 -4.46 13.10 -9.61
C HIS A 174 -4.64 12.59 -8.17
N ARG A 175 -3.53 12.42 -7.43
CA ARG A 175 -3.56 11.96 -6.06
C ARG A 175 -4.07 13.06 -5.14
N HIS A 176 -4.76 12.67 -4.12
CA HIS A 176 -5.22 13.53 -3.01
C HIS A 176 -5.04 12.74 -1.72
N LEU A 177 -5.24 13.37 -0.60
CA LEU A 177 -5.17 12.67 0.67
C LEU A 177 -6.35 13.03 1.56
N THR A 178 -6.83 12.07 2.32
CA THR A 178 -7.66 12.31 3.49
C THR A 178 -6.76 12.73 4.64
N LEU A 179 -7.20 13.68 5.45
CA LEU A 179 -6.43 14.18 6.58
C LEU A 179 -7.35 14.56 7.73
N LEU A 180 -7.08 13.97 8.89
CA LEU A 180 -7.69 14.36 10.15
C LEU A 180 -6.62 14.95 11.07
N LEU A 181 -6.92 16.10 11.66
CA LEU A 181 -6.20 16.68 12.78
C LEU A 181 -7.01 16.52 14.05
N ALA A 182 -6.37 16.02 15.09
CA ALA A 182 -6.95 15.91 16.42
C ALA A 182 -6.06 16.66 17.42
N GLU A 183 -6.66 17.45 18.30
CA GLU A 183 -5.98 18.10 19.43
C GLU A 183 -6.59 17.60 20.74
N TYR A 184 -5.76 17.01 21.57
CA TYR A 184 -6.13 16.61 22.93
C TYR A 184 -5.62 17.65 23.94
N SER A 185 -6.53 18.20 24.71
CA SER A 185 -6.23 19.07 25.86
C SER A 185 -7.38 19.05 26.88
N ASP A 186 -7.07 19.11 28.15
CA ASP A 186 -8.06 19.18 29.22
C ASP A 186 -9.15 18.11 29.15
N ARG A 187 -8.81 16.89 28.76
CA ARG A 187 -9.73 15.76 28.50
C ARG A 187 -10.79 16.04 27.42
N LYS A 188 -10.48 16.90 26.49
CA LYS A 188 -11.26 17.15 25.29
C LYS A 188 -10.44 16.76 24.09
N LEU A 189 -11.12 16.18 23.12
CA LEU A 189 -10.59 15.87 21.83
C LEU A 189 -11.28 16.77 20.79
N HIS A 190 -10.52 17.66 20.18
CA HIS A 190 -10.97 18.50 19.07
C HIS A 190 -10.57 17.84 17.77
N LEU A 191 -11.53 17.56 16.91
CA LEU A 191 -11.35 16.91 15.61
C LEU A 191 -11.65 17.88 14.48
N SER A 192 -10.85 17.86 13.43
CA SER A 192 -11.10 18.59 12.19
C SER A 192 -10.43 17.91 11.01
N GLY A 193 -11.04 18.01 9.82
CA GLY A 193 -10.59 17.31 8.63
C GLY A 193 -11.33 15.99 8.41
N GLN A 194 -11.16 15.40 7.23
CA GLN A 194 -11.86 14.19 6.80
C GLN A 194 -10.89 13.03 6.66
N HIS A 195 -11.20 11.93 7.33
CA HIS A 195 -10.50 10.64 7.23
C HIS A 195 -11.46 9.52 7.64
N GLU A 196 -10.95 8.36 8.02
CA GLU A 196 -11.74 7.27 8.59
C GLU A 196 -12.46 7.69 9.90
N ASP A 197 -13.43 6.89 10.33
CA ASP A 197 -14.12 7.10 11.60
C ASP A 197 -13.13 7.12 12.77
N VAL A 198 -13.28 8.06 13.69
CA VAL A 198 -12.59 7.98 14.97
C VAL A 198 -13.39 7.06 15.91
N ILE A 199 -12.73 6.01 16.42
CA ILE A 199 -13.39 5.08 17.34
C ILE A 199 -13.02 5.46 18.78
N ILE A 200 -14.03 5.66 19.62
CA ILE A 200 -13.84 5.86 21.05
C ILE A 200 -14.34 4.64 21.79
N VAL A 201 -13.43 3.99 22.49
CA VAL A 201 -13.74 2.87 23.38
C VAL A 201 -13.91 3.43 24.77
N ARG A 202 -15.14 3.55 25.21
CA ARG A 202 -15.47 4.04 26.55
C ARG A 202 -15.18 2.97 27.61
N LYS A 203 -14.96 3.41 28.81
CA LYS A 203 -14.82 2.50 29.95
C LYS A 203 -15.98 1.48 29.99
N GLY A 204 -15.64 0.20 30.06
CA GLY A 204 -16.64 -0.90 29.98
C GLY A 204 -16.80 -1.46 28.58
N GLY A 205 -16.00 -1.02 27.59
CA GLY A 205 -15.98 -1.60 26.23
C GLY A 205 -17.06 -1.07 25.29
N LYS A 206 -17.82 -0.04 25.68
CA LYS A 206 -18.80 0.58 24.78
C LYS A 206 -18.06 1.31 23.65
N ILE A 207 -18.40 0.99 22.42
CA ILE A 207 -17.86 1.63 21.21
C ILE A 207 -18.73 2.83 20.82
N GLU A 208 -18.07 3.94 20.51
CA GLU A 208 -18.66 5.12 19.86
C GLU A 208 -17.85 5.41 18.61
N ARG A 209 -18.50 5.42 17.45
CA ARG A 209 -17.88 5.76 16.17
C ARG A 209 -18.26 7.19 15.83
N ILE A 210 -17.27 7.98 15.49
CA ILE A 210 -17.39 9.39 15.13
C ILE A 210 -17.05 9.51 13.64
N ASP A 211 -18.06 9.72 12.83
CA ASP A 211 -17.91 10.00 11.41
C ASP A 211 -17.22 11.35 11.21
N THR A 212 -16.22 11.38 10.37
CA THR A 212 -15.41 12.57 10.08
C THR A 212 -15.76 13.22 8.73
N ILE A 213 -16.72 12.65 7.98
CA ILE A 213 -17.01 13.07 6.60
C ILE A 213 -17.40 14.55 6.48
N ASP A 214 -18.10 15.08 7.46
CA ASP A 214 -18.55 16.47 7.50
C ASP A 214 -17.56 17.43 8.19
N LEU A 215 -16.39 16.94 8.63
CA LEU A 215 -15.38 17.74 9.31
C LEU A 215 -14.32 18.32 8.36
N GLY A 216 -14.31 17.91 7.08
CA GLY A 216 -13.33 18.38 6.13
C GLY A 216 -13.60 17.97 4.69
N PHE A 217 -12.56 18.10 3.88
CA PHE A 217 -12.55 17.68 2.48
C PHE A 217 -11.14 17.16 2.13
N PRO A 218 -11.01 16.18 1.22
CA PRO A 218 -9.69 15.65 0.85
C PRO A 218 -8.74 16.74 0.34
N ILE A 219 -7.55 16.78 0.92
CA ILE A 219 -6.49 17.73 0.59
C ILE A 219 -5.97 17.47 -0.81
N GLY A 220 -5.88 18.53 -1.61
CA GLY A 220 -5.37 18.45 -2.98
C GLY A 220 -6.40 18.05 -4.04
N LEU A 221 -7.63 17.70 -3.64
CA LEU A 221 -8.70 17.33 -4.57
C LEU A 221 -9.34 18.56 -5.23
N ALA A 222 -9.53 19.64 -4.49
CA ALA A 222 -10.13 20.89 -4.98
C ALA A 222 -9.24 22.11 -4.65
N PRO A 223 -9.29 23.18 -5.45
CA PRO A 223 -8.43 24.35 -5.22
C PRO A 223 -8.80 25.13 -3.94
N ASN A 224 -10.04 25.04 -3.48
CA ASN A 224 -10.54 25.70 -2.27
C ASN A 224 -11.42 24.74 -1.48
N ILE A 225 -11.12 24.60 -0.18
CA ILE A 225 -11.84 23.69 0.74
C ILE A 225 -12.38 24.42 1.97
N HIS A 226 -12.29 25.75 2.00
CA HIS A 226 -12.64 26.58 3.17
C HIS A 226 -14.04 26.29 3.74
N GLU A 227 -15.04 26.11 2.88
CA GLU A 227 -16.44 25.91 3.29
C GLU A 227 -16.72 24.53 3.87
N PHE A 228 -15.78 23.58 3.70
CA PHE A 228 -15.92 22.19 4.15
C PHE A 228 -15.24 21.92 5.50
N VAL A 229 -14.39 22.84 5.98
CA VAL A 229 -13.66 22.63 7.24
C VAL A 229 -14.54 22.98 8.42
N SER A 230 -14.76 21.98 9.27
CA SER A 230 -15.55 22.07 10.51
C SER A 230 -14.77 21.49 11.68
N GLU A 231 -15.23 21.77 12.89
CA GLU A 231 -14.64 21.26 14.13
C GLU A 231 -15.68 20.53 14.97
N LEU A 232 -15.26 19.42 15.57
CA LEU A 232 -16.04 18.67 16.54
C LEU A 232 -15.26 18.51 17.83
N THR A 233 -15.90 18.76 18.96
CA THR A 233 -15.29 18.57 20.29
C THR A 233 -15.97 17.43 21.02
N ILE A 234 -15.17 16.53 21.58
CA ILE A 234 -15.63 15.34 22.30
C ILE A 234 -15.00 15.35 23.70
N ASP A 235 -15.83 15.17 24.73
CA ASP A 235 -15.34 14.98 26.09
C ASP A 235 -14.84 13.55 26.30
N LEU A 236 -13.66 13.41 26.87
CA LEU A 236 -13.04 12.13 27.21
C LEU A 236 -12.98 11.96 28.73
N ASN A 237 -13.12 10.73 29.19
CA ASN A 237 -12.99 10.35 30.60
C ASN A 237 -11.75 9.49 30.81
N PHE A 238 -11.30 9.41 32.05
CA PHE A 238 -10.21 8.49 32.39
C PHE A 238 -10.58 7.04 32.08
N GLY A 239 -9.70 6.38 31.32
CA GLY A 239 -9.86 5.01 30.86
C GLY A 239 -10.60 4.89 29.54
N ASP A 240 -11.00 6.01 28.90
CA ASP A 240 -11.41 6.00 27.49
C ASP A 240 -10.19 5.81 26.59
N THR A 241 -10.38 5.14 25.47
CA THR A 241 -9.36 4.95 24.46
C THR A 241 -9.83 5.52 23.12
N VAL A 242 -8.99 6.32 22.47
CA VAL A 242 -9.25 6.87 21.13
C VAL A 242 -8.41 6.10 20.12
N ILE A 243 -9.04 5.67 19.06
CA ILE A 243 -8.42 4.91 17.98
C ILE A 243 -8.53 5.70 16.69
N PHE A 244 -7.39 5.91 16.05
CA PHE A 244 -7.30 6.39 14.67
C PHE A 244 -6.67 5.27 13.84
N TYR A 245 -7.13 5.11 12.61
CA TYR A 245 -6.69 4.03 11.73
C TYR A 245 -6.84 4.44 10.27
N THR A 246 -6.19 3.72 9.37
CA THR A 246 -6.39 3.82 7.91
C THR A 246 -7.19 2.62 7.41
N ASP A 247 -7.80 2.76 6.25
CA ASP A 247 -8.68 1.76 5.64
C ASP A 247 -7.99 0.40 5.40
N GLY A 248 -6.67 0.39 5.20
CA GLY A 248 -5.90 -0.86 5.07
C GLY A 248 -6.07 -1.84 6.24
N ILE A 249 -6.50 -1.37 7.43
CA ILE A 249 -6.88 -2.28 8.53
C ILE A 249 -8.23 -2.92 8.27
N THR A 250 -9.25 -2.14 7.96
CA THR A 250 -10.62 -2.62 7.78
C THR A 250 -10.83 -3.30 6.44
N GLU A 251 -10.05 -2.93 5.43
CA GLU A 251 -10.06 -3.51 4.09
C GLU A 251 -9.06 -4.66 3.90
N ALA A 252 -8.32 -5.03 4.95
CA ALA A 252 -7.45 -6.19 4.91
C ALA A 252 -8.19 -7.45 4.45
N GLU A 253 -7.75 -8.04 3.34
CA GLU A 253 -8.38 -9.22 2.74
C GLU A 253 -7.73 -10.52 3.21
N ASN A 254 -8.56 -11.55 3.40
CA ASN A 254 -8.08 -12.91 3.58
C ASN A 254 -7.96 -13.65 2.23
N THR A 255 -7.46 -14.88 2.25
CA THR A 255 -7.29 -15.73 1.05
C THR A 255 -8.60 -16.05 0.31
N ALA A 256 -9.76 -15.77 0.90
CA ALA A 256 -11.08 -15.91 0.26
C ALA A 256 -11.61 -14.57 -0.30
N GLY A 257 -10.84 -13.47 -0.20
CA GLY A 257 -11.25 -12.14 -0.63
C GLY A 257 -12.29 -11.50 0.31
N THR A 258 -12.34 -11.93 1.57
CA THR A 258 -13.24 -11.34 2.56
C THR A 258 -12.49 -10.27 3.35
N LEU A 259 -13.08 -9.08 3.45
CA LEU A 259 -12.53 -7.99 4.23
C LEU A 259 -12.58 -8.27 5.74
N TYR A 260 -11.62 -7.76 6.48
CA TYR A 260 -11.60 -7.81 7.94
C TYR A 260 -12.82 -7.12 8.56
N GLY A 261 -13.12 -5.92 8.10
CA GLY A 261 -14.32 -5.16 8.37
C GLY A 261 -14.34 -4.45 9.72
N ILE A 262 -15.05 -3.34 9.74
CA ILE A 262 -15.15 -2.45 10.91
C ILE A 262 -15.82 -3.13 12.12
N ASP A 263 -16.75 -4.06 11.91
CA ASP A 263 -17.47 -4.72 13.01
C ASP A 263 -16.53 -5.64 13.81
N ARG A 264 -15.66 -6.43 13.12
CA ARG A 264 -14.65 -7.27 13.78
C ARG A 264 -13.63 -6.41 14.50
N PHE A 265 -13.17 -5.34 13.86
CA PHE A 265 -12.26 -4.37 14.46
C PHE A 265 -12.84 -3.80 15.78
N CYS A 266 -14.08 -3.29 15.77
CA CYS A 266 -14.75 -2.78 16.95
C CYS A 266 -14.94 -3.86 18.04
N GLN A 267 -15.17 -5.11 17.65
CA GLN A 267 -15.29 -6.23 18.59
C GLN A 267 -13.98 -6.48 19.34
N VAL A 268 -12.85 -6.51 18.65
CA VAL A 268 -11.51 -6.68 19.25
C VAL A 268 -11.23 -5.52 20.21
N LEU A 269 -11.46 -4.29 19.79
CA LEU A 269 -11.28 -3.10 20.62
C LEU A 269 -12.13 -3.15 21.89
N SER A 270 -13.40 -3.52 21.76
CA SER A 270 -14.33 -3.64 22.89
C SER A 270 -13.92 -4.71 23.90
N GLN A 271 -13.32 -5.81 23.45
CA GLN A 271 -12.84 -6.90 24.32
C GLN A 271 -11.60 -6.51 25.13
N HIS A 272 -10.79 -5.58 24.61
CA HIS A 272 -9.51 -5.17 25.20
C HIS A 272 -9.55 -3.76 25.81
N TRP A 273 -10.74 -3.23 26.10
CA TRP A 273 -10.93 -1.85 26.58
C TRP A 273 -10.13 -1.49 27.85
N ASP A 274 -9.86 -2.47 28.74
CA ASP A 274 -9.16 -2.28 30.01
C ASP A 274 -7.63 -2.42 29.90
N LYS A 275 -7.12 -2.76 28.71
CA LYS A 275 -5.70 -2.98 28.45
C LYS A 275 -4.95 -1.67 28.19
N THR A 276 -3.63 -1.73 28.24
CA THR A 276 -2.75 -0.61 27.83
C THR A 276 -2.83 -0.38 26.33
N ALA A 277 -2.45 0.81 25.88
CA ALA A 277 -2.42 1.12 24.44
C ALA A 277 -1.57 0.10 23.65
N CYS A 278 -0.44 -0.31 24.20
CA CYS A 278 0.44 -1.30 23.57
C CYS A 278 -0.22 -2.69 23.46
N GLU A 279 -0.95 -3.13 24.49
CA GLU A 279 -1.68 -4.41 24.47
C GLU A 279 -2.88 -4.38 23.52
N ILE A 280 -3.62 -3.26 23.44
CA ILE A 280 -4.72 -3.07 22.48
C ILE A 280 -4.16 -3.12 21.06
N LYS A 281 -3.10 -2.37 20.77
CA LYS A 281 -2.41 -2.40 19.50
C LYS A 281 -2.02 -3.84 19.11
N ALA A 282 -1.36 -4.56 20.03
CA ALA A 282 -0.93 -5.94 19.78
C ALA A 282 -2.11 -6.88 19.48
N ALA A 283 -3.20 -6.78 20.25
CA ALA A 283 -4.39 -7.60 20.03
C ALA A 283 -5.03 -7.34 18.66
N VAL A 284 -5.12 -6.07 18.24
CA VAL A 284 -5.66 -5.71 16.93
C VAL A 284 -4.76 -6.24 15.81
N THR A 285 -3.45 -5.97 15.90
CA THR A 285 -2.52 -6.40 14.84
C THR A 285 -2.45 -7.92 14.71
N GLU A 286 -2.47 -8.66 15.82
CA GLU A 286 -2.49 -10.13 15.81
C GLU A 286 -3.77 -10.67 15.14
N ASP A 287 -4.95 -10.10 15.47
CA ASP A 287 -6.23 -10.51 14.89
C ASP A 287 -6.33 -10.18 13.39
N VAL A 288 -5.79 -9.02 12.96
CA VAL A 288 -5.71 -8.65 11.54
C VAL A 288 -4.80 -9.60 10.77
N TYR A 289 -3.61 -9.92 11.29
CA TYR A 289 -2.70 -10.87 10.65
C TYR A 289 -3.26 -12.30 10.62
N GLU A 290 -3.98 -12.72 11.67
CA GLU A 290 -4.69 -14.01 11.67
C GLU A 290 -5.76 -14.06 10.57
N HIS A 291 -6.45 -12.94 10.35
CA HIS A 291 -7.44 -12.81 9.26
C HIS A 291 -6.78 -12.86 7.88
N ILE A 292 -5.72 -12.10 7.66
CA ILE A 292 -4.97 -12.05 6.39
C ILE A 292 -4.40 -13.44 6.04
N GLY A 293 -3.85 -14.15 7.04
CA GLY A 293 -3.22 -15.45 6.87
C GLY A 293 -2.01 -15.38 5.94
N THR A 294 -2.09 -16.01 4.77
CA THR A 294 -1.00 -16.05 3.76
C THR A 294 -1.23 -15.08 2.59
N GLN A 295 -2.26 -14.23 2.66
CA GLN A 295 -2.55 -13.24 1.62
C GLN A 295 -1.52 -12.10 1.67
N ILE A 296 -1.35 -11.42 0.54
CA ILE A 296 -0.50 -10.24 0.43
C ILE A 296 -1.26 -9.04 1.01
N ILE A 297 -0.56 -8.17 1.71
CA ILE A 297 -1.10 -6.88 2.17
C ILE A 297 -1.23 -5.98 0.95
N HIS A 298 -2.44 -5.47 0.69
CA HIS A 298 -2.77 -4.72 -0.52
C HIS A 298 -2.73 -3.22 -0.30
N ASP A 299 -2.91 -2.75 0.94
CA ASP A 299 -2.86 -1.34 1.28
C ASP A 299 -2.09 -1.10 2.58
N ASP A 300 -1.63 0.13 2.77
CA ASP A 300 -0.87 0.55 3.93
C ASP A 300 -1.75 0.48 5.18
N MET A 301 -1.25 -0.07 6.26
CA MET A 301 -1.99 -0.23 7.52
C MET A 301 -1.38 0.67 8.59
N THR A 302 -2.18 1.59 9.12
CA THR A 302 -1.78 2.44 10.25
C THR A 302 -2.83 2.39 11.36
N LEU A 303 -2.36 2.23 12.59
CA LEU A 303 -3.18 2.22 13.81
C LEU A 303 -2.53 3.07 14.89
N LEU A 304 -3.25 4.05 15.39
CA LEU A 304 -2.88 4.83 16.57
C LEU A 304 -3.87 4.54 17.69
N VAL A 305 -3.35 4.17 18.83
CA VAL A 305 -4.12 3.90 20.05
C VAL A 305 -3.69 4.92 21.11
N LEU A 306 -4.63 5.74 21.58
CA LEU A 306 -4.41 6.74 22.61
C LEU A 306 -5.33 6.46 23.79
N LYS A 307 -4.76 6.15 24.95
CA LYS A 307 -5.53 5.91 26.17
C LYS A 307 -5.36 7.06 27.16
N VAL A 308 -6.50 7.57 27.67
CA VAL A 308 -6.58 8.70 28.63
C VAL A 308 -6.46 8.22 30.08
#